data_be218f7ff46c0df8e83c8cb43e3e6fc0
#
_entry.id   be218f7ff46c0df8e83c8cb43e3e6fc0
#
_cell.length_a   1.000
_cell.length_b   1.000
_cell.length_c   1.000
_cell.angle_alpha   90.00
_cell.angle_beta   90.00
_cell.angle_gamma   90.00
#
_symmetry.space_group_name_H-M   'P 1'
#
loop_
_entity.id
_entity.type
_entity.pdbx_description
1 polymer ?
#
loop_
_entity_poly.entity_id
_entity_poly.type
_entity_poly.pdbx_seq_one_letter_code
_entity_poly.pdbx_strand_id
1 'polypeptide(L)'
;MGLKFGIHVMGGISTQAYNANSLVMDSVKGGAYEESGRQWRAKDIGIKERACVWMSHGFMSVNTKLGAGKAFLRSLYRQYAEWGVDFIKHDCVFGTDFNIEEITYVSEVLKELDRPVLYSISPGTSVTPTMAKEVSQLVNMYRITGDDWDTWKDVTAHFDISRDLSASSMIGARGLQGKSWPDLDMLPLGWLTDQGSNVGPHRACNLNLEEQKSQMTLWSIAKSPLMFGGDVRNLDATTYNLITNPTLLEINSYSSNNKEFPYITATRVSRNKHKGYPHHPTGKNISTKHAFGLTSCKEQKANTWFIVDKNRGQICWNQHSSEKLEKPFCLYNRKALLASDKKLKHNQLYQGKLHLHTNDKAQSCLAASSQQKLTSKDYSQGALSPCKLDANQMWELHSNGTLENSYSGLCAVLNPVKAAEASSNGVRSWIATGRRGEVYVAFFNLNQEKTKISAKISDIATALRGKKNLVGASCTSHELWSGKDFGPTKDSVSIQVEPHGPALFVLHCSNA
;
A
#
# COMPACT_ATOMS: atom_id res chain seq x y z
N MET A 1 9.99 22.45 -26.33
CA MET A 1 8.79 22.39 -25.48
C MET A 1 9.09 22.00 -24.03
N GLY A 2 10.28 21.52 -23.68
CA GLY A 2 10.67 21.15 -22.30
C GLY A 2 9.95 19.92 -21.73
N LEU A 3 9.21 19.17 -22.55
CA LEU A 3 8.56 17.95 -22.14
C LEU A 3 9.58 16.80 -21.98
N LYS A 4 9.30 15.92 -21.05
CA LYS A 4 10.03 14.66 -20.84
C LYS A 4 9.33 13.54 -21.58
N PHE A 5 10.11 12.55 -22.06
CA PHE A 5 9.61 11.42 -22.81
C PHE A 5 9.80 10.12 -22.03
N GLY A 6 8.74 9.34 -21.88
CA GLY A 6 8.76 8.04 -21.21
C GLY A 6 8.33 6.90 -22.12
N ILE A 7 8.80 5.70 -21.79
CA ILE A 7 8.41 4.47 -22.47
C ILE A 7 7.94 3.41 -21.46
N HIS A 8 7.04 2.56 -21.91
CA HIS A 8 6.62 1.34 -21.22
C HIS A 8 7.31 0.16 -21.89
N VAL A 9 8.04 -0.64 -21.13
CA VAL A 9 8.80 -1.79 -21.62
C VAL A 9 8.49 -3.02 -20.79
N MET A 10 8.60 -4.18 -21.43
CA MET A 10 8.55 -5.46 -20.73
C MET A 10 9.94 -5.80 -20.19
N GLY A 11 9.99 -6.40 -19.00
CA GLY A 11 11.23 -6.88 -18.40
C GLY A 11 11.86 -8.03 -19.18
N GLY A 12 13.17 -8.12 -19.09
CA GLY A 12 13.92 -9.22 -19.66
C GLY A 12 14.06 -9.20 -21.17
N ILE A 13 13.94 -10.38 -21.79
CA ILE A 13 14.18 -10.59 -23.22
C ILE A 13 12.90 -11.12 -23.92
N SER A 14 12.65 -10.65 -25.14
CA SER A 14 11.49 -11.12 -25.91
C SER A 14 11.62 -12.59 -26.32
N THR A 15 10.48 -13.28 -26.36
CA THR A 15 10.38 -14.67 -26.84
C THR A 15 10.84 -14.79 -28.30
N GLN A 16 10.61 -13.75 -29.12
CA GLN A 16 11.10 -13.75 -30.51
C GLN A 16 12.64 -13.77 -30.55
N ALA A 17 13.32 -12.89 -29.80
CA ALA A 17 14.79 -12.89 -29.76
C ALA A 17 15.35 -14.20 -29.20
N TYR A 18 14.70 -14.75 -28.16
CA TYR A 18 15.05 -16.06 -27.60
C TYR A 18 14.92 -17.19 -28.63
N ASN A 19 13.78 -17.27 -29.36
CA ASN A 19 13.54 -18.32 -30.33
C ASN A 19 14.48 -18.20 -31.57
N ALA A 20 14.73 -16.98 -32.03
CA ALA A 20 15.70 -16.68 -33.07
C ALA A 20 17.14 -16.92 -32.63
N ASN A 21 17.36 -17.12 -31.34
CA ASN A 21 18.69 -17.27 -30.72
C ASN A 21 19.67 -16.18 -31.16
N SER A 22 19.19 -14.92 -31.09
CA SER A 22 19.95 -13.73 -31.49
C SER A 22 21.24 -13.57 -30.69
N LEU A 23 22.25 -12.98 -31.31
CA LEU A 23 23.51 -12.64 -30.61
C LEU A 23 23.26 -11.61 -29.50
N VAL A 24 23.93 -11.79 -28.38
CA VAL A 24 24.01 -10.76 -27.32
C VAL A 24 25.05 -9.74 -27.74
N MET A 25 24.67 -8.47 -27.75
CA MET A 25 25.56 -7.37 -28.11
C MET A 25 26.25 -6.78 -26.87
N ASP A 26 27.49 -6.35 -27.03
CA ASP A 26 28.24 -5.60 -26.02
C ASP A 26 28.37 -4.14 -26.48
N SER A 27 27.54 -3.25 -25.93
CA SER A 27 27.54 -1.83 -26.29
C SER A 27 28.76 -1.07 -25.76
N VAL A 28 29.58 -1.68 -24.88
CA VAL A 28 30.80 -1.07 -24.36
C VAL A 28 31.98 -1.36 -25.26
N LYS A 29 32.10 -2.62 -25.70
CA LYS A 29 33.23 -3.05 -26.56
C LYS A 29 32.96 -2.94 -28.05
N GLY A 30 31.67 -2.85 -28.39
CA GLY A 30 31.19 -2.97 -29.77
C GLY A 30 31.16 -4.41 -30.26
N GLY A 31 30.16 -4.78 -31.05
CA GLY A 31 30.04 -6.13 -31.60
C GLY A 31 29.31 -7.11 -30.65
N ALA A 32 29.48 -8.40 -30.93
CA ALA A 32 28.90 -9.47 -30.13
C ALA A 32 29.64 -9.63 -28.79
N TYR A 33 28.87 -9.94 -27.75
CA TYR A 33 29.47 -10.24 -26.44
C TYR A 33 30.20 -11.58 -26.50
N GLU A 34 31.49 -11.54 -26.13
CA GLU A 34 32.37 -12.70 -26.09
C GLU A 34 32.92 -12.91 -24.68
N GLU A 35 32.83 -14.14 -24.20
CA GLU A 35 33.39 -14.57 -22.93
C GLU A 35 33.78 -16.06 -23.04
N SER A 36 34.93 -16.42 -22.47
CA SER A 36 35.42 -17.80 -22.46
C SER A 36 35.58 -18.40 -23.88
N GLY A 37 35.99 -17.56 -24.87
CA GLY A 37 36.22 -17.97 -26.24
C GLY A 37 34.99 -18.25 -27.08
N ARG A 38 33.80 -17.84 -26.64
CA ARG A 38 32.54 -17.99 -27.40
C ARG A 38 31.70 -16.74 -27.43
N GLN A 39 30.92 -16.60 -28.47
CA GLN A 39 29.83 -15.62 -28.56
C GLN A 39 28.58 -16.13 -27.84
N TRP A 40 27.98 -15.26 -27.05
CA TRP A 40 26.77 -15.57 -26.28
C TRP A 40 25.51 -15.19 -27.02
N ARG A 41 24.46 -15.95 -26.80
CA ARG A 41 23.18 -15.82 -27.52
C ARG A 41 22.00 -15.73 -26.56
N ALA A 42 20.84 -15.34 -27.09
CA ALA A 42 19.62 -15.13 -26.35
C ALA A 42 19.15 -16.37 -25.54
N LYS A 43 19.36 -17.58 -26.08
CA LYS A 43 19.01 -18.84 -25.36
C LYS A 43 19.91 -19.11 -24.17
N ASP A 44 21.11 -18.55 -24.14
CA ASP A 44 22.02 -18.71 -23.02
C ASP A 44 21.59 -17.87 -21.79
N ILE A 45 20.89 -16.76 -22.02
CA ILE A 45 20.58 -15.76 -20.99
C ILE A 45 19.10 -15.69 -20.57
N GLY A 46 18.18 -16.16 -21.40
CA GLY A 46 16.74 -16.11 -21.10
C GLY A 46 16.34 -17.19 -20.07
N ILE A 47 15.48 -16.84 -19.12
CA ILE A 47 14.95 -17.74 -18.08
C ILE A 47 13.48 -18.03 -18.38
N LYS A 48 13.22 -19.16 -19.06
CA LYS A 48 11.86 -19.57 -19.47
C LYS A 48 10.90 -19.77 -18.29
N GLU A 49 11.43 -20.24 -17.18
CA GLU A 49 10.68 -20.49 -15.95
C GLU A 49 10.17 -19.21 -15.29
N ARG A 50 10.69 -18.05 -15.74
CA ARG A 50 10.25 -16.71 -15.35
C ARG A 50 9.71 -15.95 -16.55
N ALA A 51 8.82 -16.59 -17.33
CA ALA A 51 8.06 -15.93 -18.37
C ALA A 51 7.01 -15.00 -17.76
N CYS A 52 6.71 -13.92 -18.46
CA CYS A 52 5.71 -12.93 -18.05
C CYS A 52 4.35 -13.60 -17.79
N VAL A 53 3.76 -13.42 -16.61
CA VAL A 53 2.54 -14.11 -16.16
C VAL A 53 1.37 -13.84 -17.08
N TRP A 54 1.18 -12.58 -17.51
CA TRP A 54 0.06 -12.18 -18.35
C TRP A 54 0.39 -12.16 -19.85
N MET A 55 1.69 -12.31 -20.20
CA MET A 55 2.17 -12.34 -21.58
C MET A 55 3.21 -13.47 -21.78
N SER A 56 2.85 -14.69 -21.43
CA SER A 56 3.76 -15.85 -21.36
C SER A 56 4.52 -16.15 -22.67
N HIS A 57 3.96 -15.73 -23.82
CA HIS A 57 4.61 -15.85 -25.13
C HIS A 57 5.32 -14.57 -25.57
N GLY A 58 5.36 -13.54 -24.73
CA GLY A 58 5.94 -12.24 -25.07
C GLY A 58 7.38 -12.07 -24.58
N PHE A 59 7.60 -12.23 -23.28
CA PHE A 59 8.87 -11.93 -22.62
C PHE A 59 9.20 -12.91 -21.52
N MET A 60 10.48 -12.97 -21.13
CA MET A 60 10.99 -13.74 -20.01
C MET A 60 12.17 -13.01 -19.35
N SER A 61 12.39 -13.24 -18.06
CA SER A 61 13.51 -12.67 -17.32
C SER A 61 14.86 -13.06 -17.89
N VAL A 62 15.88 -12.24 -17.63
CA VAL A 62 17.26 -12.45 -18.02
C VAL A 62 18.12 -12.89 -16.83
N ASN A 63 19.01 -13.85 -17.06
CA ASN A 63 19.94 -14.33 -16.05
C ASN A 63 21.10 -13.36 -15.87
N THR A 64 21.00 -12.52 -14.85
CA THR A 64 22.02 -11.51 -14.50
C THR A 64 23.24 -12.08 -13.74
N LYS A 65 23.26 -13.38 -13.42
CA LYS A 65 24.45 -14.07 -12.91
C LYS A 65 25.49 -14.28 -14.02
N LEU A 66 25.05 -14.21 -15.27
CA LEU A 66 25.90 -14.34 -16.45
C LEU A 66 26.34 -12.96 -16.94
N GLY A 67 27.61 -12.84 -17.32
CA GLY A 67 28.17 -11.62 -17.94
C GLY A 67 27.39 -11.22 -19.20
N ALA A 68 27.01 -12.18 -20.03
CA ALA A 68 26.17 -11.96 -21.20
C ALA A 68 24.78 -11.39 -20.89
N GLY A 69 24.13 -11.86 -19.82
CA GLY A 69 22.84 -11.31 -19.37
C GLY A 69 22.96 -9.84 -18.93
N LYS A 70 24.04 -9.54 -18.21
CA LYS A 70 24.36 -8.15 -17.83
C LYS A 70 24.66 -7.28 -19.06
N ALA A 71 25.45 -7.78 -20.02
CA ALA A 71 25.76 -7.06 -21.24
C ALA A 71 24.51 -6.74 -22.06
N PHE A 72 23.56 -7.69 -22.17
CA PHE A 72 22.28 -7.47 -22.84
C PHE A 72 21.49 -6.33 -22.21
N LEU A 73 21.23 -6.38 -20.89
CA LEU A 73 20.48 -5.35 -20.20
C LEU A 73 21.17 -3.99 -20.26
N ARG A 74 22.52 -3.95 -20.08
CA ARG A 74 23.28 -2.70 -20.20
C ARG A 74 23.14 -2.10 -21.61
N SER A 75 23.23 -2.90 -22.67
CA SER A 75 23.06 -2.45 -24.04
C SER A 75 21.66 -1.88 -24.27
N LEU A 76 20.62 -2.57 -23.77
CA LEU A 76 19.24 -2.17 -23.93
C LEU A 76 18.94 -0.81 -23.26
N TYR A 77 19.30 -0.64 -21.98
CA TYR A 77 19.02 0.58 -21.24
C TYR A 77 19.89 1.77 -21.67
N ARG A 78 21.11 1.52 -22.16
CA ARG A 78 21.92 2.55 -22.83
C ARG A 78 21.25 3.03 -24.11
N GLN A 79 20.73 2.11 -24.92
CA GLN A 79 20.00 2.47 -26.14
C GLN A 79 18.77 3.35 -25.84
N TYR A 80 18.02 3.08 -24.77
CA TYR A 80 16.91 3.93 -24.34
C TYR A 80 17.40 5.34 -23.95
N ALA A 81 18.52 5.44 -23.24
CA ALA A 81 19.11 6.72 -22.88
C ALA A 81 19.59 7.49 -24.12
N GLU A 82 20.21 6.83 -25.11
CA GLU A 82 20.63 7.39 -26.40
C GLU A 82 19.44 7.91 -27.20
N TRP A 83 18.29 7.25 -27.13
CA TRP A 83 17.03 7.74 -27.73
C TRP A 83 16.44 8.96 -27.01
N GLY A 84 17.03 9.36 -25.90
CA GLY A 84 16.56 10.52 -25.13
C GLY A 84 15.41 10.20 -24.18
N VAL A 85 15.20 8.93 -23.81
CA VAL A 85 14.18 8.53 -22.85
C VAL A 85 14.50 9.11 -21.46
N ASP A 86 13.49 9.69 -20.82
CA ASP A 86 13.57 10.28 -19.48
C ASP A 86 12.89 9.42 -18.39
N PHE A 87 12.00 8.51 -18.80
CA PHE A 87 11.22 7.66 -17.90
C PHE A 87 10.99 6.28 -18.52
N ILE A 88 11.20 5.24 -17.72
CA ILE A 88 10.98 3.86 -18.11
C ILE A 88 10.04 3.20 -17.11
N LYS A 89 8.89 2.71 -17.58
CA LYS A 89 8.02 1.80 -16.83
C LYS A 89 8.33 0.36 -17.25
N HIS A 90 8.87 -0.42 -16.32
CA HIS A 90 9.26 -1.80 -16.47
C HIS A 90 8.13 -2.71 -15.97
N ASP A 91 7.51 -3.43 -16.87
CA ASP A 91 6.43 -4.37 -16.61
C ASP A 91 6.91 -5.81 -16.63
N CYS A 92 6.01 -6.78 -16.46
CA CYS A 92 6.31 -8.20 -16.28
C CYS A 92 7.17 -8.50 -15.04
N VAL A 93 6.92 -7.78 -13.96
CA VAL A 93 7.60 -7.94 -12.66
C VAL A 93 6.59 -8.27 -11.55
N PHE A 94 5.60 -9.09 -11.87
CA PHE A 94 4.48 -9.44 -11.00
C PHE A 94 4.57 -10.89 -10.54
N GLY A 95 4.36 -11.15 -9.25
CA GLY A 95 4.30 -12.51 -8.70
C GLY A 95 5.58 -13.31 -8.93
N THR A 96 5.50 -14.41 -9.66
CA THR A 96 6.64 -15.30 -9.96
C THR A 96 7.63 -14.71 -10.97
N ASP A 97 7.23 -13.70 -11.73
CA ASP A 97 8.10 -13.01 -12.69
C ASP A 97 9.00 -11.98 -11.99
N PHE A 98 8.67 -11.63 -10.73
CA PHE A 98 9.43 -10.68 -9.97
C PHE A 98 10.87 -11.17 -9.80
N ASN A 99 11.78 -10.52 -10.52
CA ASN A 99 13.22 -10.80 -10.50
C ASN A 99 13.98 -9.62 -9.91
N ILE A 100 14.20 -9.65 -8.61
CA ILE A 100 14.92 -8.57 -7.90
C ILE A 100 16.37 -8.40 -8.40
N GLU A 101 17.00 -9.47 -8.84
CA GLU A 101 18.38 -9.43 -9.36
C GLU A 101 18.43 -8.64 -10.67
N GLU A 102 17.45 -8.82 -11.55
CA GLU A 102 17.31 -8.06 -12.79
C GLU A 102 17.02 -6.59 -12.53
N ILE A 103 16.05 -6.29 -11.63
CA ILE A 103 15.71 -4.93 -11.22
C ILE A 103 16.90 -4.22 -10.61
N THR A 104 17.66 -4.91 -9.75
CA THR A 104 18.88 -4.38 -9.13
C THR A 104 19.91 -4.01 -10.20
N TYR A 105 20.18 -4.91 -11.14
CA TYR A 105 21.15 -4.64 -12.18
C TYR A 105 20.72 -3.50 -13.11
N VAL A 106 19.45 -3.44 -13.49
CA VAL A 106 18.91 -2.30 -14.26
C VAL A 106 19.08 -0.99 -13.48
N SER A 107 18.80 -0.99 -12.18
CA SER A 107 19.02 0.17 -11.32
C SER A 107 20.51 0.62 -11.30
N GLU A 108 21.44 -0.33 -11.26
CA GLU A 108 22.88 -0.06 -11.35
C GLU A 108 23.23 0.58 -12.70
N VAL A 109 22.76 0.01 -13.81
CA VAL A 109 22.98 0.56 -15.15
C VAL A 109 22.47 1.99 -15.26
N LEU A 110 21.25 2.25 -14.76
CA LEU A 110 20.65 3.60 -14.80
C LEU A 110 21.42 4.63 -13.96
N LYS A 111 22.11 4.20 -12.89
CA LYS A 111 23.01 5.08 -12.10
C LYS A 111 24.31 5.43 -12.84
N GLU A 112 24.77 4.53 -13.70
CA GLU A 112 26.00 4.73 -14.49
C GLU A 112 25.79 5.64 -15.72
N LEU A 113 24.52 5.88 -16.10
CA LEU A 113 24.23 6.71 -17.26
C LEU A 113 24.45 8.20 -16.95
N ASP A 114 25.01 8.95 -17.89
CA ASP A 114 25.16 10.40 -17.81
C ASP A 114 23.82 11.17 -17.85
N ARG A 115 22.73 10.47 -18.19
CA ARG A 115 21.39 10.99 -18.25
C ARG A 115 20.55 10.44 -17.10
N PRO A 116 19.90 11.30 -16.28
CA PRO A 116 18.95 10.83 -15.26
C PRO A 116 17.70 10.28 -15.92
N VAL A 117 17.41 9.00 -15.73
CA VAL A 117 16.21 8.32 -16.18
C VAL A 117 15.40 7.88 -14.97
N LEU A 118 14.14 8.28 -14.89
CA LEU A 118 13.23 7.82 -13.85
C LEU A 118 12.84 6.35 -14.12
N TYR A 119 12.94 5.52 -13.10
CA TYR A 119 12.66 4.10 -13.19
C TYR A 119 11.42 3.74 -12.39
N SER A 120 10.44 3.19 -13.08
CA SER A 120 9.18 2.68 -12.53
C SER A 120 9.08 1.18 -12.76
N ILE A 121 8.53 0.45 -11.79
CA ILE A 121 8.22 -0.97 -11.92
C ILE A 121 6.75 -1.24 -11.60
N SER A 122 6.19 -2.34 -12.13
CA SER A 122 4.77 -2.68 -11.99
C SER A 122 4.53 -4.02 -11.27
N PRO A 123 4.96 -4.20 -10.01
CA PRO A 123 4.68 -5.43 -9.26
C PRO A 123 3.22 -5.53 -8.80
N GLY A 124 2.43 -4.48 -8.94
CA GLY A 124 0.98 -4.48 -8.74
C GLY A 124 0.55 -5.03 -7.38
N THR A 125 -0.43 -5.93 -7.39
CA THR A 125 -0.97 -6.55 -6.16
C THR A 125 0.01 -7.46 -5.42
N SER A 126 1.20 -7.72 -5.97
CA SER A 126 2.27 -8.46 -5.28
C SER A 126 2.99 -7.62 -4.22
N VAL A 127 2.84 -6.29 -4.25
CA VAL A 127 3.53 -5.40 -3.31
C VAL A 127 3.01 -5.56 -1.89
N THR A 128 3.96 -5.73 -0.99
CA THR A 128 3.74 -5.68 0.46
C THR A 128 4.63 -4.59 1.06
N PRO A 129 4.36 -4.08 2.27
CA PRO A 129 5.26 -3.15 2.94
C PRO A 129 6.69 -3.70 3.11
N THR A 130 6.84 -5.00 3.27
CA THR A 130 8.16 -5.66 3.34
C THR A 130 8.89 -5.56 2.00
N MET A 131 8.26 -5.95 0.91
CA MET A 131 8.79 -5.84 -0.44
C MET A 131 9.10 -4.38 -0.82
N ALA A 132 8.21 -3.44 -0.45
CA ALA A 132 8.41 -2.02 -0.70
C ALA A 132 9.69 -1.46 -0.08
N LYS A 133 10.10 -1.94 1.11
CA LYS A 133 11.38 -1.55 1.74
C LYS A 133 12.59 -1.96 0.92
N GLU A 134 12.49 -3.07 0.21
CA GLU A 134 13.55 -3.59 -0.65
C GLU A 134 13.57 -2.85 -1.99
N VAL A 135 12.45 -2.83 -2.69
CA VAL A 135 12.38 -2.27 -4.05
C VAL A 135 12.47 -0.75 -4.09
N SER A 136 12.00 -0.04 -3.06
CA SER A 136 12.01 1.43 -3.06
C SER A 136 13.40 2.02 -3.32
N GLN A 137 14.45 1.38 -2.82
CA GLN A 137 15.82 1.86 -2.98
C GLN A 137 16.37 1.73 -4.42
N LEU A 138 15.74 0.87 -5.21
CA LEU A 138 16.18 0.52 -6.57
C LEU A 138 15.44 1.34 -7.65
N VAL A 139 14.30 1.95 -7.30
CA VAL A 139 13.41 2.58 -8.28
C VAL A 139 12.94 3.95 -7.79
N ASN A 140 12.32 4.75 -8.67
CA ASN A 140 11.70 6.02 -8.32
C ASN A 140 10.20 5.90 -8.04
N MET A 141 9.55 4.85 -8.56
CA MET A 141 8.17 4.51 -8.24
C MET A 141 7.89 3.03 -8.48
N TYR A 142 6.89 2.52 -7.81
CA TYR A 142 6.46 1.12 -7.94
C TYR A 142 4.95 1.01 -7.75
N ARG A 143 4.29 0.34 -8.68
CA ARG A 143 2.84 0.09 -8.65
C ARG A 143 2.46 -0.80 -7.49
N ILE A 144 1.42 -0.43 -6.76
CA ILE A 144 1.05 -1.10 -5.49
C ILE A 144 -0.32 -1.78 -5.52
N THR A 145 -1.06 -1.66 -6.62
CA THR A 145 -2.39 -2.23 -6.80
C THR A 145 -2.49 -2.93 -8.14
N GLY A 146 -3.64 -3.56 -8.42
CA GLY A 146 -4.06 -3.93 -9.77
C GLY A 146 -4.21 -2.71 -10.65
N ASP A 147 -4.60 -2.94 -11.91
CA ASP A 147 -4.90 -1.84 -12.82
C ASP A 147 -6.07 -1.02 -12.29
N ASP A 148 -5.92 0.30 -12.30
CA ASP A 148 -6.96 1.22 -11.88
C ASP A 148 -7.76 1.67 -13.09
N TRP A 149 -9.01 1.24 -13.12
CA TRP A 149 -9.96 1.65 -14.12
C TRP A 149 -11.04 2.51 -13.51
N ASP A 150 -11.92 3.06 -14.33
CA ASP A 150 -12.95 3.98 -13.93
C ASP A 150 -14.14 3.29 -13.24
N THR A 151 -13.84 2.50 -12.20
CA THR A 151 -14.84 1.89 -11.31
C THR A 151 -14.58 2.25 -9.84
N TRP A 152 -15.64 2.48 -9.09
CA TRP A 152 -15.52 2.77 -7.66
C TRP A 152 -14.84 1.65 -6.88
N LYS A 153 -14.99 0.41 -7.33
CA LYS A 153 -14.35 -0.75 -6.73
C LYS A 153 -12.83 -0.67 -6.85
N ASP A 154 -12.31 -0.25 -7.98
CA ASP A 154 -10.87 -0.10 -8.20
C ASP A 154 -10.33 1.04 -7.33
N VAL A 155 -11.00 2.20 -7.30
CA VAL A 155 -10.62 3.31 -6.41
C VAL A 155 -10.58 2.87 -4.94
N THR A 156 -11.60 2.13 -4.47
CA THR A 156 -11.62 1.69 -3.07
C THR A 156 -10.55 0.67 -2.70
N ALA A 157 -10.06 -0.11 -3.67
CA ALA A 157 -8.98 -1.08 -3.44
C ALA A 157 -7.65 -0.42 -3.02
N HIS A 158 -7.47 0.86 -3.34
CA HIS A 158 -6.24 1.61 -3.04
C HIS A 158 -6.12 2.05 -1.58
N PHE A 159 -7.22 2.19 -0.84
CA PHE A 159 -7.19 2.75 0.52
C PHE A 159 -6.35 1.91 1.49
N ASP A 160 -6.53 0.60 1.52
CA ASP A 160 -5.88 -0.26 2.50
C ASP A 160 -4.37 -0.36 2.26
N ILE A 161 -3.94 -0.56 1.03
CA ILE A 161 -2.52 -0.65 0.70
C ILE A 161 -1.81 0.70 0.88
N SER A 162 -2.45 1.81 0.50
CA SER A 162 -1.91 3.16 0.72
C SER A 162 -1.69 3.45 2.21
N ARG A 163 -2.65 3.09 3.06
CA ARG A 163 -2.52 3.15 4.52
C ARG A 163 -1.31 2.35 5.01
N ASP A 164 -1.19 1.10 4.56
CA ASP A 164 -0.15 0.18 5.04
C ASP A 164 1.25 0.65 4.64
N LEU A 165 1.41 1.15 3.43
CA LEU A 165 2.68 1.73 2.96
C LEU A 165 3.01 3.04 3.66
N SER A 166 2.02 3.89 3.90
CA SER A 166 2.20 5.10 4.69
C SER A 166 2.63 4.78 6.13
N ALA A 167 1.96 3.83 6.80
CA ALA A 167 2.30 3.39 8.14
C ALA A 167 3.72 2.81 8.23
N SER A 168 4.22 2.22 7.13
CA SER A 168 5.57 1.68 6.99
C SER A 168 6.61 2.72 6.55
N SER A 169 6.23 4.01 6.46
CA SER A 169 7.09 5.11 6.03
C SER A 169 7.64 4.97 4.61
N MET A 170 6.85 4.38 3.72
CA MET A 170 7.25 4.17 2.32
C MET A 170 6.95 5.36 1.40
N ILE A 171 6.08 6.29 1.82
CA ILE A 171 5.81 7.50 1.03
C ILE A 171 7.05 8.39 1.04
N GLY A 172 7.66 8.58 -0.13
CA GLY A 172 8.87 9.35 -0.28
C GLY A 172 10.11 8.75 0.39
N ALA A 173 10.16 7.43 0.54
CA ALA A 173 11.33 6.70 1.00
C ALA A 173 12.53 6.93 0.05
N ARG A 174 13.73 6.53 0.48
CA ARG A 174 14.92 6.61 -0.38
C ARG A 174 14.71 5.78 -1.64
N GLY A 175 15.05 6.36 -2.80
CA GLY A 175 14.90 5.75 -4.11
C GLY A 175 16.13 5.88 -4.98
N LEU A 176 16.02 5.41 -6.21
CA LEU A 176 17.02 5.59 -7.25
C LEU A 176 17.22 7.10 -7.51
N GLN A 177 18.43 7.58 -7.30
CA GLN A 177 18.77 9.00 -7.51
C GLN A 177 17.84 10.01 -6.78
N GLY A 178 17.32 9.65 -5.63
CA GLY A 178 16.44 10.53 -4.85
C GLY A 178 15.40 9.81 -4.02
N LYS A 179 14.13 10.03 -4.32
CA LYS A 179 12.99 9.45 -3.61
C LYS A 179 12.25 8.42 -4.46
N SER A 180 11.54 7.53 -3.78
CA SER A 180 10.66 6.52 -4.36
C SER A 180 9.24 6.68 -3.84
N TRP A 181 8.26 6.46 -4.71
CA TRP A 181 6.85 6.72 -4.46
C TRP A 181 6.01 5.47 -4.74
N PRO A 182 5.15 5.06 -3.80
CA PRO A 182 4.08 4.12 -4.08
C PRO A 182 3.15 4.69 -5.17
N ASP A 183 2.98 3.94 -6.24
CA ASP A 183 2.20 4.35 -7.40
C ASP A 183 0.82 3.69 -7.37
N LEU A 184 -0.23 4.51 -7.30
CA LEU A 184 -1.62 4.10 -7.27
C LEU A 184 -2.20 3.88 -8.67
N ASP A 185 -1.37 3.90 -9.70
CA ASP A 185 -1.73 3.83 -11.11
C ASP A 185 -2.28 5.15 -11.69
N MET A 186 -2.72 5.09 -12.94
CA MET A 186 -3.22 6.24 -13.67
C MET A 186 -4.52 6.81 -13.08
N LEU A 187 -4.86 8.00 -13.53
CA LEU A 187 -6.14 8.67 -13.29
C LEU A 187 -6.99 8.53 -14.57
N PRO A 188 -7.88 7.54 -14.66
CA PRO A 188 -8.72 7.30 -15.83
C PRO A 188 -9.92 8.24 -15.82
N LEU A 189 -9.66 9.53 -16.04
CA LEU A 189 -10.64 10.61 -15.97
C LEU A 189 -10.88 11.24 -17.35
N GLY A 190 -12.03 11.86 -17.53
CA GLY A 190 -12.41 12.57 -18.77
C GLY A 190 -12.82 11.61 -19.88
N TRP A 191 -12.20 11.75 -21.05
CA TRP A 191 -12.48 10.97 -22.26
C TRP A 191 -11.54 9.78 -22.37
N LEU A 192 -12.09 8.57 -22.38
CA LEU A 192 -11.34 7.32 -22.26
C LEU A 192 -11.62 6.39 -23.45
N THR A 193 -10.73 5.41 -23.67
CA THR A 193 -11.03 4.19 -24.41
C THR A 193 -11.57 3.12 -23.46
N ASP A 194 -12.18 2.05 -23.99
CA ASP A 194 -12.53 0.89 -23.19
C ASP A 194 -11.29 0.16 -22.67
N GLN A 195 -11.47 -0.54 -21.56
CA GLN A 195 -10.42 -1.33 -20.92
C GLN A 195 -9.76 -2.30 -21.91
N GLY A 196 -8.44 -2.26 -21.96
CA GLY A 196 -7.64 -3.12 -22.85
C GLY A 196 -7.73 -2.77 -24.32
N SER A 197 -8.39 -1.66 -24.68
CA SER A 197 -8.50 -1.17 -26.07
C SER A 197 -7.70 0.11 -26.26
N ASN A 198 -6.87 0.14 -27.32
CA ASN A 198 -6.17 1.36 -27.76
C ASN A 198 -6.93 2.10 -28.86
N VAL A 199 -8.03 1.53 -29.33
CA VAL A 199 -8.84 2.04 -30.45
C VAL A 199 -10.29 1.98 -29.99
N GLY A 200 -11.01 3.01 -29.90
CA GLY A 200 -12.39 3.10 -29.48
C GLY A 200 -13.19 1.80 -29.29
N PRO A 201 -14.41 1.87 -28.86
CA PRO A 201 -15.14 3.14 -28.69
C PRO A 201 -14.57 4.01 -27.57
N HIS A 202 -14.55 5.29 -27.85
CA HIS A 202 -14.21 6.29 -26.83
C HIS A 202 -15.47 6.68 -26.07
N ARG A 203 -15.33 6.90 -24.77
CA ARG A 203 -16.43 7.24 -23.87
C ARG A 203 -15.99 8.14 -22.74
N ALA A 204 -16.92 8.78 -22.06
CA ALA A 204 -16.64 9.48 -20.81
C ALA A 204 -16.33 8.48 -19.69
N CYS A 205 -15.57 8.93 -18.70
CA CYS A 205 -15.29 8.20 -17.46
C CYS A 205 -16.59 7.81 -16.75
N ASN A 206 -16.67 6.54 -16.28
CA ASN A 206 -17.85 6.03 -15.56
C ASN A 206 -17.93 6.46 -14.10
N LEU A 207 -16.83 6.92 -13.50
CA LEU A 207 -16.88 7.47 -12.14
C LEU A 207 -17.73 8.73 -12.13
N ASN A 208 -18.66 8.83 -11.18
CA ASN A 208 -19.37 10.07 -10.94
C ASN A 208 -18.42 11.15 -10.38
N LEU A 209 -18.86 12.40 -10.35
CA LEU A 209 -18.00 13.52 -9.94
C LEU A 209 -17.45 13.36 -8.51
N GLU A 210 -18.22 12.83 -7.58
CA GLU A 210 -17.78 12.63 -6.20
C GLU A 210 -16.71 11.53 -6.09
N GLU A 211 -16.85 10.47 -6.87
CA GLU A 211 -15.85 9.41 -6.98
C GLU A 211 -14.54 9.91 -7.62
N GLN A 212 -14.63 10.73 -8.68
CA GLN A 212 -13.47 11.39 -9.30
C GLN A 212 -12.75 12.31 -8.32
N LYS A 213 -13.50 13.12 -7.53
CA LYS A 213 -12.94 13.94 -6.45
C LYS A 213 -12.25 13.08 -5.39
N SER A 214 -12.85 11.95 -5.01
CA SER A 214 -12.26 11.01 -4.05
C SER A 214 -10.97 10.40 -4.58
N GLN A 215 -10.94 9.93 -5.81
CA GLN A 215 -9.74 9.41 -6.46
C GLN A 215 -8.63 10.47 -6.47
N MET A 216 -8.89 11.65 -6.98
CA MET A 216 -7.88 12.72 -7.08
C MET A 216 -7.39 13.17 -5.70
N THR A 217 -8.28 13.23 -4.69
CA THR A 217 -7.91 13.57 -3.31
C THR A 217 -7.01 12.50 -2.69
N LEU A 218 -7.32 11.20 -2.88
CA LEU A 218 -6.52 10.11 -2.35
C LEU A 218 -5.13 10.07 -3.02
N TRP A 219 -5.05 10.14 -4.35
CA TRP A 219 -3.78 10.18 -5.08
C TRP A 219 -2.91 11.35 -4.62
N SER A 220 -3.52 12.52 -4.40
CA SER A 220 -2.80 13.69 -3.94
C SER A 220 -2.29 13.53 -2.51
N ILE A 221 -3.11 13.10 -1.56
CA ILE A 221 -2.71 13.02 -0.15
C ILE A 221 -1.85 11.79 0.16
N ALA A 222 -2.02 10.69 -0.58
CA ALA A 222 -1.12 9.54 -0.53
C ALA A 222 0.18 9.76 -1.31
N LYS A 223 0.31 10.91 -2.02
CA LYS A 223 1.48 11.30 -2.82
C LYS A 223 1.85 10.29 -3.91
N SER A 224 0.83 9.70 -4.54
CA SER A 224 1.03 8.93 -5.76
C SER A 224 1.54 9.83 -6.89
N PRO A 225 2.39 9.34 -7.77
CA PRO A 225 2.58 9.99 -9.06
C PRO A 225 1.23 10.22 -9.74
N LEU A 226 1.01 11.43 -10.29
CA LEU A 226 -0.22 11.78 -10.98
C LEU A 226 -0.03 11.52 -12.48
N MET A 227 -0.60 10.43 -12.97
CA MET A 227 -0.52 10.02 -14.38
C MET A 227 -1.92 10.06 -14.99
N PHE A 228 -2.22 11.13 -15.74
CA PHE A 228 -3.50 11.28 -16.39
C PHE A 228 -3.66 10.26 -17.53
N GLY A 229 -4.71 9.43 -17.46
CA GLY A 229 -5.01 8.36 -18.41
C GLY A 229 -6.05 8.72 -19.47
N GLY A 230 -6.61 9.94 -19.43
CA GLY A 230 -7.60 10.40 -20.41
C GLY A 230 -6.98 11.05 -21.65
N ASP A 231 -7.81 11.29 -22.65
CA ASP A 231 -7.41 11.96 -23.89
C ASP A 231 -7.37 13.48 -23.69
N VAL A 232 -6.16 14.06 -23.66
CA VAL A 232 -5.95 15.49 -23.49
C VAL A 232 -6.48 16.36 -24.63
N ARG A 233 -6.76 15.76 -25.79
CA ARG A 233 -7.33 16.45 -26.96
C ARG A 233 -8.83 16.73 -26.79
N ASN A 234 -9.50 15.97 -25.93
CA ASN A 234 -10.93 16.11 -25.62
C ASN A 234 -11.15 16.27 -24.10
N LEU A 235 -10.53 17.30 -23.53
CA LEU A 235 -10.53 17.55 -22.09
C LEU A 235 -11.65 18.53 -21.73
N ASP A 236 -12.66 18.04 -21.00
CA ASP A 236 -13.74 18.90 -20.50
C ASP A 236 -13.28 19.78 -19.31
N ALA A 237 -14.02 20.87 -19.07
CA ALA A 237 -13.66 21.83 -18.03
C ALA A 237 -13.67 21.23 -16.62
N THR A 238 -14.56 20.28 -16.33
CA THR A 238 -14.64 19.63 -15.01
C THR A 238 -13.39 18.80 -14.76
N THR A 239 -13.02 17.94 -15.70
CA THR A 239 -11.79 17.14 -15.64
C THR A 239 -10.56 18.04 -15.57
N TYR A 240 -10.48 19.08 -16.40
CA TYR A 240 -9.38 20.03 -16.37
C TYR A 240 -9.22 20.68 -14.98
N ASN A 241 -10.31 21.23 -14.42
CA ASN A 241 -10.27 21.86 -13.10
C ASN A 241 -9.92 20.87 -11.98
N LEU A 242 -10.29 19.61 -12.12
CA LEU A 242 -9.97 18.56 -11.16
C LEU A 242 -8.48 18.22 -11.15
N ILE A 243 -7.90 17.91 -12.32
CA ILE A 243 -6.50 17.48 -12.43
C ILE A 243 -5.49 18.65 -12.28
N THR A 244 -5.94 19.89 -12.46
CA THR A 244 -5.11 21.08 -12.28
C THR A 244 -5.41 21.83 -10.97
N ASN A 245 -6.20 21.25 -10.07
CA ASN A 245 -6.54 21.89 -8.81
C ASN A 245 -5.29 22.26 -8.00
N PRO A 246 -5.04 23.54 -7.73
CA PRO A 246 -3.77 23.99 -7.14
C PRO A 246 -3.54 23.46 -5.73
N THR A 247 -4.61 23.26 -4.93
CA THR A 247 -4.49 22.70 -3.57
C THR A 247 -4.10 21.24 -3.63
N LEU A 248 -4.70 20.44 -4.51
CA LEU A 248 -4.35 19.03 -4.66
C LEU A 248 -2.92 18.85 -5.18
N LEU A 249 -2.50 19.69 -6.15
CA LEU A 249 -1.13 19.67 -6.66
C LEU A 249 -0.11 20.12 -5.60
N GLU A 250 -0.45 21.13 -4.78
CA GLU A 250 0.37 21.55 -3.63
C GLU A 250 0.55 20.41 -2.61
N ILE A 251 -0.54 19.70 -2.26
CA ILE A 251 -0.49 18.55 -1.36
C ILE A 251 0.39 17.46 -1.94
N ASN A 252 0.16 17.07 -3.19
CA ASN A 252 0.92 16.02 -3.85
C ASN A 252 2.41 16.36 -3.92
N SER A 253 2.77 17.57 -4.31
CA SER A 253 4.16 17.97 -4.50
C SER A 253 4.91 18.21 -3.19
N TYR A 254 4.31 18.90 -2.22
CA TYR A 254 5.05 19.52 -1.12
C TYR A 254 4.64 19.09 0.29
N SER A 255 3.52 18.39 0.45
CA SER A 255 3.11 17.94 1.78
C SER A 255 4.07 16.88 2.36
N SER A 256 4.04 16.74 3.66
CA SER A 256 4.81 15.78 4.44
C SER A 256 3.96 15.18 5.56
N ASN A 257 4.46 14.12 6.20
CA ASN A 257 3.74 13.38 7.25
C ASN A 257 2.38 12.82 6.77
N ASN A 258 2.28 12.50 5.50
CA ASN A 258 1.09 11.96 4.87
C ASN A 258 0.78 10.58 5.41
N LYS A 259 -0.37 10.42 6.06
CA LYS A 259 -0.81 9.14 6.62
C LYS A 259 -2.30 9.08 6.87
N GLU A 260 -2.83 7.87 6.86
CA GLU A 260 -4.17 7.64 7.38
C GLU A 260 -4.16 7.69 8.90
N PHE A 261 -5.21 8.24 9.50
CA PHE A 261 -5.45 8.18 10.95
C PHE A 261 -6.87 7.65 11.23
N PRO A 262 -7.11 6.98 12.37
CA PRO A 262 -8.43 6.42 12.65
C PRO A 262 -9.48 7.52 12.79
N TYR A 263 -10.54 7.46 11.98
CA TYR A 263 -11.76 8.22 12.21
C TYR A 263 -12.62 7.48 13.23
N ILE A 264 -12.82 8.11 14.38
CA ILE A 264 -13.55 7.54 15.51
C ILE A 264 -14.80 8.38 15.75
N THR A 265 -15.97 7.77 15.54
CA THR A 265 -17.23 8.35 15.99
C THR A 265 -17.55 7.84 17.39
N ALA A 266 -17.78 8.76 18.33
CA ALA A 266 -18.37 8.38 19.62
C ALA A 266 -19.78 7.84 19.35
N THR A 267 -19.95 6.53 19.45
CA THR A 267 -21.28 5.93 19.42
C THR A 267 -22.06 6.43 20.63
N ARG A 268 -23.14 7.16 20.40
CA ARG A 268 -24.11 7.44 21.45
C ARG A 268 -24.60 6.09 21.97
N VAL A 269 -24.18 5.76 23.19
CA VAL A 269 -24.84 4.69 23.94
C VAL A 269 -26.30 5.09 24.05
N SER A 270 -27.17 4.43 23.29
CA SER A 270 -28.62 4.56 23.45
C SER A 270 -28.94 4.10 24.85
N ARG A 271 -29.17 5.07 25.74
CA ARG A 271 -29.75 4.81 27.04
C ARG A 271 -31.21 4.40 26.83
N ASN A 272 -31.42 3.13 26.54
CA ASN A 272 -32.75 2.54 26.76
C ASN A 272 -33.00 2.62 28.26
N LYS A 273 -33.86 3.57 28.62
CA LYS A 273 -34.42 3.69 29.97
C LYS A 273 -35.37 2.49 30.18
N HIS A 274 -34.85 1.36 30.60
CA HIS A 274 -35.63 0.41 31.35
C HIS A 274 -35.57 0.80 32.82
N LYS A 275 -36.72 1.27 33.34
CA LYS A 275 -36.99 1.40 34.77
C LYS A 275 -36.90 0.02 35.42
N GLY A 276 -35.86 -0.20 36.23
CA GLY A 276 -35.69 -1.39 37.06
C GLY A 276 -34.81 -1.04 38.26
N TYR A 277 -35.27 -1.35 39.43
CA TYR A 277 -34.82 -1.06 40.78
C TYR A 277 -33.29 -1.10 41.05
N PRO A 278 -32.77 -0.32 42.03
CA PRO A 278 -31.37 -0.23 42.33
C PRO A 278 -30.88 -1.45 43.11
N HIS A 279 -30.05 -2.30 42.50
CA HIS A 279 -29.21 -3.23 43.22
C HIS A 279 -27.82 -2.62 43.37
N HIS A 280 -27.29 -2.63 44.60
CA HIS A 280 -25.92 -2.24 44.95
C HIS A 280 -24.88 -2.94 44.10
N PRO A 281 -23.86 -2.27 43.55
CA PRO A 281 -22.78 -2.92 42.85
C PRO A 281 -21.77 -3.51 43.81
N THR A 282 -21.81 -4.79 44.05
CA THR A 282 -20.68 -5.56 44.52
C THR A 282 -19.60 -5.55 43.43
N GLY A 283 -18.34 -5.26 43.80
CA GLY A 283 -17.23 -5.08 42.90
C GLY A 283 -17.13 -6.18 41.81
N LYS A 284 -17.34 -5.79 40.57
CA LYS A 284 -17.11 -6.67 39.42
C LYS A 284 -15.70 -6.44 38.92
N ASN A 285 -14.88 -7.49 38.93
CA ASN A 285 -13.62 -7.59 38.23
C ASN A 285 -13.81 -7.15 36.77
N ILE A 286 -13.16 -6.07 36.39
CA ILE A 286 -13.06 -5.62 34.99
C ILE A 286 -12.15 -6.64 34.31
N SER A 287 -12.71 -7.54 33.50
CA SER A 287 -11.90 -8.45 32.68
C SER A 287 -11.16 -7.62 31.64
N THR A 288 -9.86 -7.52 31.72
CA THR A 288 -8.99 -6.94 30.71
C THR A 288 -9.05 -7.81 29.47
N LYS A 289 -9.62 -7.28 28.38
CA LYS A 289 -9.59 -7.93 27.09
C LYS A 289 -8.26 -7.61 26.39
N HIS A 290 -7.75 -8.55 25.63
CA HIS A 290 -6.52 -8.38 24.85
C HIS A 290 -6.85 -8.25 23.36
N ALA A 291 -6.17 -7.36 22.68
CA ALA A 291 -6.27 -7.19 21.24
C ALA A 291 -4.93 -7.47 20.56
N PHE A 292 -5.00 -8.10 19.41
CA PHE A 292 -3.85 -8.20 18.52
C PHE A 292 -3.40 -6.83 18.06
N GLY A 293 -2.09 -6.62 18.09
CA GLY A 293 -1.44 -5.46 17.51
C GLY A 293 -0.20 -5.89 16.75
N LEU A 294 0.36 -4.96 15.99
CA LEU A 294 1.63 -5.11 15.31
C LEU A 294 2.63 -4.11 15.88
N THR A 295 3.86 -4.55 16.07
CA THR A 295 4.96 -3.72 16.53
C THR A 295 6.25 -4.07 15.79
N SER A 296 7.29 -3.24 15.93
CA SER A 296 8.61 -3.60 15.41
C SER A 296 9.10 -4.88 16.07
N CYS A 297 9.62 -5.82 15.29
CA CYS A 297 10.19 -7.07 15.80
C CYS A 297 11.41 -6.85 16.71
N LYS A 298 11.97 -5.64 16.73
CA LYS A 298 13.08 -5.24 17.62
C LYS A 298 12.60 -4.85 19.02
N GLU A 299 11.30 -4.65 19.21
CA GLU A 299 10.77 -4.31 20.55
C GLU A 299 10.72 -5.55 21.43
N GLN A 300 11.16 -5.42 22.68
CA GLN A 300 11.21 -6.53 23.65
C GLN A 300 9.85 -7.22 23.85
N LYS A 301 8.74 -6.47 23.80
CA LYS A 301 7.38 -7.01 23.89
C LYS A 301 6.98 -7.91 22.71
N ALA A 302 7.74 -7.93 21.60
CA ALA A 302 7.48 -8.80 20.46
C ALA A 302 7.94 -10.25 20.70
N ASN A 303 8.87 -10.50 21.64
CA ASN A 303 9.48 -11.80 21.89
C ASN A 303 8.65 -12.62 22.90
N THR A 304 7.40 -12.94 22.54
CA THR A 304 6.42 -13.49 23.49
C THR A 304 5.73 -14.76 23.00
N TRP A 305 6.06 -15.24 21.80
CA TRP A 305 5.43 -16.41 21.22
C TRP A 305 6.30 -17.66 21.35
N PHE A 306 5.69 -18.82 21.64
CA PHE A 306 6.40 -20.09 21.76
C PHE A 306 5.54 -21.26 21.29
N ILE A 307 6.18 -22.32 20.84
CA ILE A 307 5.52 -23.55 20.40
C ILE A 307 5.25 -24.42 21.63
N VAL A 308 3.97 -24.76 21.87
CA VAL A 308 3.56 -25.68 22.95
C VAL A 308 3.49 -27.13 22.47
N ASP A 309 2.92 -27.33 21.29
CA ASP A 309 2.78 -28.65 20.69
C ASP A 309 3.22 -28.65 19.22
N LYS A 310 4.36 -29.26 18.93
CA LYS A 310 4.90 -29.38 17.57
C LYS A 310 4.01 -30.20 16.64
N ASN A 311 3.33 -31.20 17.17
CA ASN A 311 2.50 -32.11 16.37
C ASN A 311 1.19 -31.48 15.95
N ARG A 312 0.60 -30.68 16.85
CA ARG A 312 -0.62 -29.91 16.58
C ARG A 312 -0.34 -28.51 15.99
N GLY A 313 0.91 -28.09 15.92
CA GLY A 313 1.30 -26.77 15.43
C GLY A 313 0.75 -25.65 16.31
N GLN A 314 0.66 -25.85 17.62
CA GLN A 314 0.11 -24.91 18.57
C GLN A 314 1.17 -23.91 19.01
N ILE A 315 0.88 -22.61 18.84
CA ILE A 315 1.74 -21.50 19.19
C ILE A 315 1.00 -20.64 20.21
N CYS A 316 1.60 -20.41 21.37
CA CYS A 316 0.97 -19.67 22.45
C CYS A 316 1.76 -18.39 22.78
N TRP A 317 1.04 -17.40 23.29
CA TRP A 317 1.61 -16.16 23.76
C TRP A 317 1.95 -16.25 25.24
N ASN A 318 3.18 -15.88 25.60
CA ASN A 318 3.65 -15.85 26.98
C ASN A 318 3.52 -14.43 27.55
N GLN A 319 2.78 -14.29 28.62
CA GLN A 319 2.55 -13.03 29.29
C GLN A 319 3.67 -12.75 30.30
N HIS A 320 4.45 -11.69 30.04
CA HIS A 320 5.47 -11.21 30.97
C HIS A 320 4.95 -10.22 32.04
N SER A 321 3.63 -9.94 32.06
CA SER A 321 3.02 -8.99 32.98
C SER A 321 2.38 -9.67 34.21
N SER A 322 2.24 -8.92 35.29
CA SER A 322 1.66 -9.36 36.55
C SER A 322 0.18 -9.79 36.50
N GLU A 323 -0.50 -9.55 35.40
CA GLU A 323 -1.88 -10.00 35.17
C GLU A 323 -1.87 -11.35 34.43
N LYS A 324 -2.04 -12.44 35.16
CA LYS A 324 -2.17 -13.79 34.58
C LYS A 324 -3.52 -13.91 33.85
N LEU A 325 -3.49 -14.25 32.56
CA LEU A 325 -4.66 -14.79 31.89
C LEU A 325 -5.03 -16.11 32.54
N GLU A 326 -6.31 -16.36 32.81
CA GLU A 326 -6.80 -17.64 33.34
C GLU A 326 -6.44 -18.82 32.41
N LYS A 327 -6.29 -18.58 31.11
CA LYS A 327 -5.79 -19.53 30.11
C LYS A 327 -4.86 -18.83 29.12
N PRO A 328 -3.73 -19.46 28.70
CA PRO A 328 -2.86 -18.90 27.69
C PRO A 328 -3.61 -18.71 26.36
N PHE A 329 -3.34 -17.62 25.68
CA PHE A 329 -3.87 -17.39 24.34
C PHE A 329 -3.03 -18.17 23.33
N CYS A 330 -3.66 -19.06 22.56
CA CYS A 330 -2.99 -19.94 21.62
C CYS A 330 -3.59 -19.88 20.22
N LEU A 331 -2.75 -20.06 19.23
CA LEU A 331 -3.05 -20.15 17.81
C LEU A 331 -2.62 -21.52 17.27
N TYR A 332 -3.26 -21.97 16.22
CA TYR A 332 -3.03 -23.27 15.59
C TYR A 332 -2.66 -23.11 14.12
N ASN A 333 -1.66 -23.84 13.65
CA ASN A 333 -1.25 -23.80 12.24
C ASN A 333 -2.07 -24.77 11.38
N ARG A 334 -2.65 -24.29 10.30
CA ARG A 334 -3.47 -25.07 9.34
C ARG A 334 -2.61 -25.89 8.36
N LYS A 335 -1.70 -26.73 8.84
CA LYS A 335 -0.79 -27.52 8.00
C LYS A 335 -1.49 -28.36 6.91
N ALA A 336 -2.66 -28.92 7.19
CA ALA A 336 -3.36 -29.85 6.30
C ALA A 336 -3.86 -29.20 5.00
N LEU A 337 -4.30 -27.94 5.04
CA LEU A 337 -4.77 -27.21 3.85
C LEU A 337 -3.62 -26.75 2.95
N LEU A 338 -2.49 -26.36 3.55
CA LEU A 338 -1.29 -25.96 2.80
C LEU A 338 -0.68 -27.14 2.03
N ALA A 339 -0.80 -28.37 2.55
CA ALA A 339 -0.27 -29.57 1.90
C ALA A 339 -1.16 -30.11 0.78
N SER A 340 -2.48 -29.86 0.81
CA SER A 340 -3.45 -30.37 -0.16
C SER A 340 -3.73 -29.45 -1.34
N ASP A 341 -3.42 -28.16 -1.23
CA ASP A 341 -3.69 -27.18 -2.28
C ASP A 341 -2.62 -27.22 -3.38
N LYS A 342 -3.03 -27.69 -4.58
CA LYS A 342 -2.15 -27.80 -5.74
C LYS A 342 -1.55 -26.44 -6.16
N LYS A 343 -2.24 -25.32 -5.94
CA LYS A 343 -1.74 -23.97 -6.23
C LYS A 343 -0.59 -23.58 -5.30
N LEU A 344 -0.59 -24.07 -4.05
CA LEU A 344 0.48 -23.81 -3.08
C LEU A 344 1.72 -24.65 -3.29
N LYS A 345 1.59 -25.86 -3.83
CA LYS A 345 2.76 -26.70 -4.17
C LYS A 345 3.67 -26.04 -5.20
N HIS A 346 3.15 -25.10 -5.99
CA HIS A 346 3.91 -24.30 -6.97
C HIS A 346 4.31 -22.93 -6.44
N ASN A 347 3.80 -22.50 -5.27
CA ASN A 347 4.06 -21.15 -4.76
C ASN A 347 5.16 -21.20 -3.68
N GLN A 348 6.41 -21.13 -4.10
CA GLN A 348 7.60 -21.11 -3.22
C GLN A 348 7.59 -19.95 -2.20
N LEU A 349 6.80 -18.88 -2.46
CA LEU A 349 6.68 -17.69 -1.60
C LEU A 349 6.20 -17.99 -0.18
N TYR A 350 5.44 -19.06 0.04
CA TYR A 350 4.87 -19.39 1.35
C TYR A 350 5.44 -20.68 1.97
N GLN A 351 6.51 -21.22 1.39
CA GLN A 351 7.17 -22.41 1.93
C GLN A 351 7.75 -22.10 3.32
N GLY A 352 7.37 -22.91 4.31
CA GLY A 352 7.80 -22.73 5.70
C GLY A 352 7.01 -21.70 6.51
N LYS A 353 6.06 -20.98 5.91
CA LYS A 353 5.21 -20.00 6.62
C LYS A 353 4.06 -20.68 7.38
N LEU A 354 3.60 -20.01 8.42
CA LEU A 354 2.49 -20.44 9.27
C LEU A 354 1.20 -19.73 8.86
N HIS A 355 0.11 -20.52 8.76
CA HIS A 355 -1.23 -20.00 8.53
C HIS A 355 -2.07 -20.24 9.77
N LEU A 356 -2.26 -19.20 10.59
CA LEU A 356 -2.69 -19.31 11.99
C LEU A 356 -4.17 -19.02 12.18
N HIS A 357 -4.85 -19.83 12.99
CA HIS A 357 -6.24 -19.67 13.38
C HIS A 357 -6.45 -19.94 14.88
N THR A 358 -7.62 -19.55 15.42
CA THR A 358 -7.87 -19.61 16.87
C THR A 358 -8.38 -20.96 17.37
N ASN A 359 -8.90 -21.83 16.50
CA ASN A 359 -9.34 -23.19 16.83
C ASN A 359 -9.42 -24.08 15.57
N ASP A 360 -9.48 -25.40 15.75
CA ASP A 360 -9.45 -26.39 14.66
C ASP A 360 -10.61 -26.31 13.66
N LYS A 361 -11.70 -25.62 14.01
CA LYS A 361 -12.90 -25.45 13.17
C LYS A 361 -13.05 -24.04 12.58
N ALA A 362 -12.11 -23.15 12.88
CA ALA A 362 -12.22 -21.77 12.46
C ALA A 362 -12.04 -21.62 10.95
N GLN A 363 -12.97 -20.91 10.33
CA GLN A 363 -12.86 -20.43 8.94
C GLN A 363 -12.12 -19.09 8.84
N SER A 364 -11.67 -18.57 9.99
CA SER A 364 -10.99 -17.29 10.10
C SER A 364 -9.56 -17.46 10.57
N CYS A 365 -8.65 -16.82 9.85
CA CYS A 365 -7.22 -16.84 10.10
C CYS A 365 -6.73 -15.49 10.62
N LEU A 366 -5.63 -15.51 11.37
CA LEU A 366 -4.96 -14.30 11.82
C LEU A 366 -4.44 -13.51 10.63
N ALA A 367 -4.92 -12.30 10.49
CA ALA A 367 -4.53 -11.38 9.44
C ALA A 367 -3.85 -10.15 10.04
N ALA A 368 -2.72 -9.75 9.46
CA ALA A 368 -2.07 -8.51 9.83
C ALA A 368 -2.80 -7.31 9.22
N SER A 369 -2.93 -6.26 10.02
CA SER A 369 -3.36 -4.95 9.55
C SER A 369 -2.48 -3.90 10.19
N SER A 370 -2.06 -2.90 9.45
CA SER A 370 -1.29 -1.79 9.99
C SER A 370 -2.12 -0.91 10.93
N GLN A 371 -3.44 -1.03 10.87
CA GLN A 371 -4.38 -0.43 11.81
C GLN A 371 -5.25 -1.49 12.46
N GLN A 372 -5.37 -1.42 13.77
CA GLN A 372 -6.37 -2.19 14.48
C GLN A 372 -7.75 -1.69 14.05
N LYS A 373 -8.55 -2.56 13.44
CA LYS A 373 -9.99 -2.34 13.40
C LYS A 373 -10.49 -2.55 14.83
N LEU A 374 -10.70 -1.45 15.56
CA LEU A 374 -11.38 -1.48 16.85
C LEU A 374 -12.84 -1.78 16.58
N THR A 375 -13.18 -3.06 16.45
CA THR A 375 -14.57 -3.50 16.34
C THR A 375 -15.12 -3.87 17.73
N SER A 376 -16.33 -3.50 17.94
CA SER A 376 -17.01 -3.22 19.19
C SER A 376 -17.30 -4.35 20.17
N LYS A 377 -16.94 -5.61 19.94
CA LYS A 377 -17.29 -6.67 20.90
C LYS A 377 -16.21 -7.69 21.21
N ASP A 378 -15.27 -7.85 20.34
CA ASP A 378 -14.17 -8.79 20.55
C ASP A 378 -12.92 -8.31 19.82
N TYR A 379 -12.01 -7.70 20.54
CA TYR A 379 -10.77 -7.15 19.97
C TYR A 379 -9.87 -8.23 19.33
N SER A 380 -10.05 -9.49 19.71
CA SER A 380 -9.39 -10.62 19.07
C SER A 380 -9.96 -10.92 17.68
N GLN A 381 -11.21 -10.54 17.39
CA GLN A 381 -11.84 -10.76 16.09
C GLN A 381 -11.41 -9.73 15.03
N GLY A 382 -10.99 -8.54 15.44
CA GLY A 382 -10.52 -7.51 14.50
C GLY A 382 -9.30 -7.90 13.68
N ALA A 383 -8.48 -8.83 14.18
CA ALA A 383 -7.32 -9.38 13.50
C ALA A 383 -7.63 -10.70 12.76
N LEU A 384 -8.87 -11.19 12.81
CA LEU A 384 -9.28 -12.41 12.13
C LEU A 384 -10.11 -12.06 10.89
N SER A 385 -9.79 -12.72 9.79
CA SER A 385 -10.55 -12.60 8.54
C SER A 385 -10.73 -13.97 7.90
N PRO A 386 -11.70 -14.17 6.99
CA PRO A 386 -11.83 -15.43 6.27
C PRO A 386 -10.47 -15.89 5.74
N CYS A 387 -10.15 -17.17 5.95
CA CYS A 387 -8.84 -17.70 5.56
C CYS A 387 -8.61 -17.60 4.06
N LYS A 388 -7.54 -16.92 3.68
CA LYS A 388 -7.06 -16.74 2.31
C LYS A 388 -5.58 -17.07 2.26
N LEU A 389 -5.09 -17.45 1.09
CA LEU A 389 -3.66 -17.68 0.86
C LEU A 389 -3.02 -16.39 0.36
N ASP A 390 -2.77 -15.50 1.31
CA ASP A 390 -2.26 -14.18 1.04
C ASP A 390 -1.20 -13.81 2.09
N ALA A 391 -0.22 -13.00 1.71
CA ALA A 391 0.91 -12.63 2.58
C ALA A 391 0.45 -12.02 3.91
N ASN A 392 -0.72 -11.36 3.92
CA ASN A 392 -1.31 -10.76 5.11
C ASN A 392 -1.68 -11.79 6.20
N GLN A 393 -1.92 -13.05 5.82
CA GLN A 393 -2.24 -14.15 6.73
C GLN A 393 -1.07 -15.15 6.92
N MET A 394 0.10 -14.87 6.35
CA MET A 394 1.28 -15.70 6.48
C MET A 394 2.22 -15.16 7.55
N TRP A 395 2.67 -16.04 8.43
CA TRP A 395 3.46 -15.71 9.59
C TRP A 395 4.72 -16.57 9.69
N GLU A 396 5.74 -16.05 10.34
CA GLU A 396 6.96 -16.78 10.67
C GLU A 396 7.29 -16.62 12.15
N LEU A 397 7.47 -17.74 12.84
CA LEU A 397 7.92 -17.75 14.22
C LEU A 397 9.44 -17.93 14.26
N HIS A 398 10.12 -16.89 14.69
CA HIS A 398 11.57 -16.90 14.85
C HIS A 398 12.01 -17.54 16.17
N SER A 399 13.25 -18.01 16.24
CA SER A 399 13.82 -18.65 17.43
C SER A 399 13.85 -17.75 18.67
N ASN A 400 13.83 -16.45 18.50
CA ASN A 400 13.78 -15.46 19.58
C ASN A 400 12.35 -15.22 20.12
N GLY A 401 11.33 -15.94 19.65
CA GLY A 401 9.93 -15.80 20.08
C GLY A 401 9.15 -14.67 19.39
N THR A 402 9.66 -14.06 18.32
CA THR A 402 8.89 -13.11 17.52
C THR A 402 8.05 -13.83 16.48
N LEU A 403 6.79 -13.40 16.32
CA LEU A 403 5.86 -13.90 15.30
C LEU A 403 5.69 -12.81 14.23
N GLU A 404 6.50 -12.89 13.18
CA GLU A 404 6.57 -11.90 12.11
C GLU A 404 5.57 -12.18 11.01
N ASN A 405 4.90 -11.12 10.53
CA ASN A 405 3.97 -11.18 9.42
C ASN A 405 4.67 -10.95 8.08
N SER A 406 4.43 -11.82 7.11
CA SER A 406 5.06 -11.77 5.78
C SER A 406 4.68 -10.55 4.94
N TYR A 407 3.51 -9.96 5.19
CA TYR A 407 3.05 -8.75 4.49
C TYR A 407 3.69 -7.49 5.07
N SER A 408 3.60 -7.31 6.39
CA SER A 408 3.98 -6.05 7.04
C SER A 408 5.44 -6.00 7.49
N GLY A 409 6.09 -7.15 7.70
CA GLY A 409 7.40 -7.24 8.35
C GLY A 409 7.37 -6.76 9.81
N LEU A 410 6.17 -6.75 10.42
CA LEU A 410 5.97 -6.42 11.82
C LEU A 410 5.62 -7.66 12.61
N CYS A 411 5.85 -7.62 13.92
CA CYS A 411 5.60 -8.73 14.82
C CYS A 411 4.30 -8.60 15.58
N ALA A 412 3.60 -9.72 15.75
CA ALA A 412 2.36 -9.81 16.49
C ALA A 412 2.61 -9.65 18.00
N VAL A 413 1.77 -8.87 18.66
CA VAL A 413 1.71 -8.69 20.11
C VAL A 413 0.27 -8.72 20.58
N LEU A 414 0.05 -9.07 21.84
CA LEU A 414 -1.23 -8.91 22.53
C LEU A 414 -1.13 -7.75 23.50
N ASN A 415 -1.98 -6.75 23.31
CA ASN A 415 -2.03 -5.57 24.17
C ASN A 415 -3.31 -5.58 25.01
N PRO A 416 -3.26 -5.25 26.30
CA PRO A 416 -4.47 -5.04 27.10
C PRO A 416 -5.21 -3.81 26.57
N VAL A 417 -6.53 -3.93 26.37
CA VAL A 417 -7.37 -2.83 25.87
C VAL A 417 -8.49 -2.52 26.83
N LYS A 418 -8.63 -1.23 27.17
CA LYS A 418 -9.87 -0.73 27.81
C LYS A 418 -10.95 -0.67 26.73
N ALA A 419 -12.09 -1.28 27.01
CA ALA A 419 -13.20 -1.32 26.04
C ALA A 419 -13.71 0.12 25.75
N ALA A 420 -13.40 0.61 24.56
CA ALA A 420 -14.04 1.76 23.95
C ALA A 420 -14.56 1.31 22.57
N GLU A 421 -15.88 1.45 22.36
CA GLU A 421 -16.47 1.16 21.07
C GLU A 421 -16.12 2.29 20.10
N ALA A 422 -15.29 1.99 19.10
CA ALA A 422 -14.97 2.91 18.04
C ALA A 422 -15.28 2.27 16.69
N SER A 423 -16.07 2.94 15.86
CA SER A 423 -16.42 2.52 14.51
C SER A 423 -16.12 3.64 13.54
N SER A 424 -15.48 3.32 12.41
CA SER A 424 -15.27 4.28 11.33
C SER A 424 -16.55 4.57 10.53
N ASN A 425 -17.59 3.75 10.68
CA ASN A 425 -18.85 3.85 9.94
C ASN A 425 -18.67 4.06 8.43
N GLY A 426 -17.69 3.37 7.81
CA GLY A 426 -17.39 3.53 6.39
C GLY A 426 -16.67 4.83 6.01
N VAL A 427 -16.17 5.60 6.98
CA VAL A 427 -15.38 6.81 6.74
C VAL A 427 -13.90 6.51 6.88
N ARG A 428 -13.10 6.97 5.91
CA ARG A 428 -11.63 6.95 5.96
C ARG A 428 -11.11 8.37 6.14
N SER A 429 -9.97 8.54 6.80
CA SER A 429 -9.42 9.87 7.08
C SER A 429 -7.90 9.90 6.95
N TRP A 430 -7.41 10.90 6.24
CA TRP A 430 -6.00 11.13 5.99
C TRP A 430 -5.57 12.50 6.49
N ILE A 431 -4.30 12.62 6.87
CA ILE A 431 -3.71 13.85 7.34
C ILE A 431 -2.34 14.07 6.69
N ALA A 432 -2.02 15.34 6.46
CA ALA A 432 -0.70 15.75 6.01
C ALA A 432 -0.37 17.15 6.52
N THR A 433 0.90 17.54 6.45
CA THR A 433 1.36 18.90 6.76
C THR A 433 1.90 19.59 5.53
N GLY A 434 1.48 20.83 5.32
CA GLY A 434 1.98 21.68 4.26
C GLY A 434 3.32 22.33 4.61
N ARG A 435 3.99 22.87 3.60
CA ARG A 435 5.32 23.52 3.74
C ARG A 435 5.30 24.84 4.49
N ARG A 436 4.14 25.51 4.58
CA ARG A 436 3.96 26.77 5.32
C ARG A 436 3.28 26.58 6.68
N GLY A 437 3.10 25.31 7.11
CA GLY A 437 2.50 24.98 8.40
C GLY A 437 1.03 24.61 8.34
N GLU A 438 0.42 24.61 7.15
CA GLU A 438 -0.95 24.12 6.94
C GLU A 438 -1.09 22.68 7.40
N VAL A 439 -2.27 22.33 7.86
CA VAL A 439 -2.66 20.95 8.11
C VAL A 439 -3.77 20.58 7.13
N TYR A 440 -3.50 19.58 6.30
CA TYR A 440 -4.48 19.01 5.39
C TYR A 440 -5.16 17.82 6.05
N VAL A 441 -6.49 17.83 6.05
CA VAL A 441 -7.30 16.72 6.60
C VAL A 441 -8.32 16.32 5.56
N ALA A 442 -8.17 15.12 5.03
CA ALA A 442 -9.09 14.55 4.06
C ALA A 442 -9.97 13.48 4.73
N PHE A 443 -11.26 13.55 4.48
CA PHE A 443 -12.23 12.51 4.83
C PHE A 443 -12.83 11.94 3.55
N PHE A 444 -13.09 10.64 3.57
CA PHE A 444 -13.70 9.93 2.45
C PHE A 444 -14.91 9.16 2.96
N ASN A 445 -16.06 9.46 2.40
CA ASN A 445 -17.29 8.74 2.69
C ASN A 445 -17.43 7.54 1.76
N LEU A 446 -17.10 6.34 2.21
CA LEU A 446 -17.23 5.12 1.41
C LEU A 446 -18.63 4.52 1.43
N ASN A 447 -19.60 5.18 2.11
CA ASN A 447 -20.96 4.72 2.19
C ASN A 447 -21.78 5.13 0.95
N GLN A 448 -22.89 4.44 0.74
CA GLN A 448 -23.89 4.75 -0.29
C GLN A 448 -24.82 5.91 0.11
N GLU A 449 -24.67 6.44 1.32
CA GLU A 449 -25.51 7.50 1.87
C GLU A 449 -24.67 8.71 2.25
N LYS A 450 -25.31 9.88 2.14
CA LYS A 450 -24.72 11.14 2.61
C LYS A 450 -24.45 11.07 4.11
N THR A 451 -23.23 11.36 4.51
CA THR A 451 -22.77 11.17 5.88
C THR A 451 -22.26 12.48 6.48
N LYS A 452 -22.73 12.81 7.69
CA LYS A 452 -22.16 13.92 8.47
C LYS A 452 -20.84 13.46 9.11
N ILE A 453 -19.75 14.08 8.72
CA ILE A 453 -18.41 13.81 9.25
C ILE A 453 -18.00 14.96 10.17
N SER A 454 -17.43 14.62 11.34
CA SER A 454 -16.96 15.58 12.31
C SER A 454 -15.67 15.07 12.97
N ALA A 455 -14.63 15.88 13.02
CA ALA A 455 -13.38 15.54 13.70
C ALA A 455 -12.96 16.64 14.67
N LYS A 456 -12.53 16.23 15.87
CA LYS A 456 -12.02 17.17 16.88
C LYS A 456 -10.62 17.64 16.51
N ILE A 457 -10.33 18.91 16.75
CA ILE A 457 -8.99 19.48 16.56
C ILE A 457 -7.95 18.74 17.41
N SER A 458 -8.32 18.32 18.63
CA SER A 458 -7.47 17.51 19.51
C SER A 458 -7.06 16.17 18.90
N ASP A 459 -7.96 15.51 18.17
CA ASP A 459 -7.68 14.21 17.53
C ASP A 459 -6.77 14.38 16.32
N ILE A 460 -6.99 15.45 15.55
CA ILE A 460 -6.13 15.88 14.44
C ILE A 460 -4.72 16.18 14.96
N ALA A 461 -4.61 16.95 16.07
CA ALA A 461 -3.33 17.27 16.71
C ALA A 461 -2.59 16.00 17.18
N THR A 462 -3.32 15.05 17.76
CA THR A 462 -2.78 13.77 18.23
C THR A 462 -2.26 12.93 17.06
N ALA A 463 -2.95 12.96 15.90
CA ALA A 463 -2.51 12.26 14.70
C ALA A 463 -1.17 12.80 14.16
N LEU A 464 -0.86 14.07 14.38
CA LEU A 464 0.39 14.73 13.94
C LEU A 464 1.49 14.67 15.03
N ARG A 465 1.79 13.50 15.56
CA ARG A 465 2.81 13.29 16.60
C ARG A 465 3.99 14.25 16.48
N GLY A 466 4.22 15.06 17.51
CA GLY A 466 5.37 15.99 17.62
C GLY A 466 5.07 17.46 17.36
N LYS A 467 3.91 17.85 16.84
CA LYS A 467 3.50 19.28 16.76
C LYS A 467 2.73 19.67 18.05
N LYS A 468 3.47 20.00 19.11
CA LYS A 468 2.90 20.52 20.38
C LYS A 468 2.03 21.77 20.17
N ASN A 469 2.22 22.48 19.07
CA ASN A 469 1.56 23.75 18.75
C ASN A 469 0.08 23.62 18.36
N LEU A 470 -0.44 22.41 18.14
CA LEU A 470 -1.84 22.20 17.79
C LEU A 470 -2.75 21.90 19.00
N VAL A 471 -2.16 21.53 20.14
CA VAL A 471 -2.93 21.27 21.37
C VAL A 471 -3.40 22.59 21.94
N GLY A 472 -4.72 22.83 21.95
CA GLY A 472 -5.33 24.08 22.40
C GLY A 472 -5.30 25.23 21.37
N ALA A 473 -4.79 24.97 20.16
CA ALA A 473 -4.76 25.95 19.09
C ALA A 473 -6.16 26.27 18.57
N SER A 474 -6.34 27.51 18.13
CA SER A 474 -7.51 27.92 17.34
C SER A 474 -7.20 27.77 15.85
N CYS A 475 -8.06 27.08 15.12
CA CYS A 475 -7.86 26.83 13.70
C CYS A 475 -8.99 27.47 12.87
N THR A 476 -8.61 28.21 11.81
CA THR A 476 -9.49 28.49 10.68
C THR A 476 -9.35 27.39 9.66
N SER A 477 -10.40 27.12 8.89
CA SER A 477 -10.34 26.10 7.85
C SER A 477 -11.11 26.49 6.60
N HIS A 478 -10.55 26.11 5.47
CA HIS A 478 -11.20 26.14 4.16
C HIS A 478 -11.50 24.71 3.72
N GLU A 479 -12.73 24.41 3.32
CA GLU A 479 -13.09 23.11 2.75
C GLU A 479 -13.11 23.22 1.23
N LEU A 480 -12.20 22.48 0.59
CA LEU A 480 -11.87 22.61 -0.82
C LEU A 480 -13.05 22.39 -1.78
N TRP A 481 -13.82 21.32 -1.53
CA TRP A 481 -14.83 20.87 -2.49
C TRP A 481 -16.12 21.67 -2.44
N SER A 482 -16.49 22.17 -1.29
CA SER A 482 -17.65 23.05 -1.11
C SER A 482 -17.30 24.53 -1.21
N GLY A 483 -16.02 24.89 -1.18
CA GLY A 483 -15.54 26.27 -1.12
C GLY A 483 -15.90 27.00 0.17
N LYS A 484 -16.28 26.29 1.24
CA LYS A 484 -16.72 26.90 2.50
C LYS A 484 -15.56 27.23 3.40
N ASP A 485 -15.58 28.46 3.92
CA ASP A 485 -14.70 28.86 4.99
C ASP A 485 -15.39 28.68 6.35
N PHE A 486 -14.62 28.16 7.30
CA PHE A 486 -15.03 28.03 8.68
C PHE A 486 -14.15 28.90 9.56
N GLY A 487 -14.80 29.71 10.37
CA GLY A 487 -14.13 30.62 11.30
C GLY A 487 -13.31 29.88 12.37
N PRO A 488 -12.63 30.62 13.25
CA PRO A 488 -11.76 30.02 14.22
C PRO A 488 -12.52 29.09 15.17
N THR A 489 -12.04 27.83 15.27
CA THR A 489 -12.58 26.83 16.19
C THR A 489 -11.46 26.16 16.96
N LYS A 490 -11.72 25.85 18.24
CA LYS A 490 -10.85 25.01 19.08
C LYS A 490 -11.40 23.58 19.23
N ASP A 491 -12.64 23.37 18.82
CA ASP A 491 -13.38 22.11 19.10
C ASP A 491 -13.31 21.11 17.94
N SER A 492 -14.01 21.40 16.86
CA SER A 492 -14.13 20.45 15.77
C SER A 492 -14.46 21.10 14.42
N VAL A 493 -14.10 20.41 13.34
CA VAL A 493 -14.60 20.67 12.00
C VAL A 493 -15.68 19.65 11.64
N SER A 494 -16.73 20.07 10.93
CA SER A 494 -17.84 19.20 10.57
C SER A 494 -18.46 19.59 9.24
N ILE A 495 -18.78 18.59 8.40
CA ILE A 495 -19.40 18.79 7.09
C ILE A 495 -20.27 17.59 6.70
N GLN A 496 -21.27 17.81 5.83
CA GLN A 496 -21.98 16.75 5.12
C GLN A 496 -21.21 16.36 3.88
N VAL A 497 -20.94 15.07 3.71
CA VAL A 497 -20.20 14.52 2.57
C VAL A 497 -21.11 13.59 1.78
N GLU A 498 -21.16 13.79 0.48
CA GLU A 498 -21.95 13.00 -0.44
C GLU A 498 -21.51 11.52 -0.46
N PRO A 499 -22.36 10.59 -0.94
CA PRO A 499 -21.96 9.21 -1.17
C PRO A 499 -20.70 9.14 -2.05
N HIS A 500 -19.73 8.31 -1.65
CA HIS A 500 -18.44 8.14 -2.30
C HIS A 500 -17.58 9.42 -2.40
N GLY A 501 -18.05 10.54 -1.85
CA GLY A 501 -17.38 11.84 -1.93
C GLY A 501 -16.29 12.04 -0.88
N PRO A 502 -15.38 12.98 -1.11
CA PRO A 502 -14.40 13.43 -0.14
C PRO A 502 -14.84 14.75 0.53
N ALA A 503 -14.19 15.07 1.66
CA ALA A 503 -14.04 16.43 2.16
C ALA A 503 -12.56 16.68 2.42
N LEU A 504 -12.04 17.82 1.99
CA LEU A 504 -10.64 18.17 2.19
C LEU A 504 -10.53 19.54 2.85
N PHE A 505 -10.15 19.53 4.11
CA PHE A 505 -9.90 20.75 4.89
C PHE A 505 -8.45 21.18 4.80
N VAL A 506 -8.24 22.47 4.55
CA VAL A 506 -6.97 23.17 4.73
C VAL A 506 -7.09 23.96 6.03
N LEU A 507 -6.36 23.55 7.07
CA LEU A 507 -6.41 24.15 8.38
C LEU A 507 -5.21 25.07 8.59
N HIS A 508 -5.46 26.29 9.07
CA HIS A 508 -4.46 27.23 9.57
C HIS A 508 -4.66 27.41 11.06
N CYS A 509 -3.72 26.91 11.84
CA CYS A 509 -3.82 26.89 13.31
C CYS A 509 -2.79 27.82 13.94
N SER A 510 -3.24 28.66 14.86
CA SER A 510 -2.40 29.54 15.68
C SER A 510 -2.59 29.21 17.16
N ASN A 511 -1.50 29.31 17.95
CA ASN A 511 -1.62 29.33 19.38
C ASN A 511 -2.39 30.59 19.80
N ALA A 512 -3.35 30.43 20.69
CA ALA A 512 -4.11 31.53 21.25
C ALA A 512 -3.23 32.36 22.17
#